data_02f503257f036c10ece36500a4f0e807
#
_entry.id   02f503257f036c10ece36500a4f0e807
#
_cell.length_a   1.000
_cell.length_b   1.000
_cell.length_c   1.000
_cell.angle_alpha   90.00
_cell.angle_beta   90.00
_cell.angle_gamma   90.00
#
_symmetry.space_group_name_H-M   'P 1'
#
loop_
_entity.id
_entity.type
_entity.pdbx_description
1 polymer ?
#
loop_
_entity_poly.entity_id
_entity_poly.type
_entity_poly.pdbx_seq_one_letter_code
_entity_poly.pdbx_strand_id
1 'polypeptide(L)'
;ANILKQMYRIYCNVLAPFHILPDFLIISSGACGTTSMLELYLRSNKEILPSKVNEITYFDQKHNKPVNWYKMFFPTILTKKIRQILGKKTLTGEATGGYILNPNAPIRIKKIMPKVKLIVMIRNPVDRTLSHYKRRVRVRKEKQLLEDLIEHELEHFDEEFEEYINNEKSISRYPLISYLTSSKYSQHIEHWLKFFPKEQFLFINANEYFKNPLKEYN
;
A
#
# COMPACT_ATOMS: atom_id res chain seq x y z
N ALA A 1 6.35 -29.41 -5.55
CA ALA A 1 5.96 -27.97 -5.58
C ALA A 1 4.48 -27.74 -5.98
N ASN A 2 3.88 -28.57 -6.85
CA ASN A 2 2.50 -28.39 -7.33
C ASN A 2 1.45 -28.77 -6.28
N ILE A 3 1.64 -29.88 -5.56
CA ILE A 3 0.71 -30.40 -4.55
C ILE A 3 0.57 -29.40 -3.38
N LEU A 4 1.66 -28.91 -2.84
CA LEU A 4 1.65 -27.92 -1.75
C LEU A 4 0.93 -26.61 -2.15
N LYS A 5 1.12 -26.14 -3.37
CA LYS A 5 0.38 -24.96 -3.88
C LYS A 5 -1.12 -25.24 -3.99
N GLN A 6 -1.50 -26.44 -4.41
CA GLN A 6 -2.89 -26.86 -4.52
C GLN A 6 -3.55 -27.01 -3.15
N MET A 7 -2.88 -27.65 -2.20
CA MET A 7 -3.34 -27.78 -0.81
C MET A 7 -3.51 -26.37 -0.15
N TYR A 8 -2.54 -25.48 -0.34
CA TYR A 8 -2.64 -24.11 0.16
C TYR A 8 -3.80 -23.34 -0.47
N ARG A 9 -4.07 -23.55 -1.77
CA ARG A 9 -5.23 -22.95 -2.46
C ARG A 9 -6.55 -23.44 -1.87
N ILE A 10 -6.68 -24.77 -1.62
CA ILE A 10 -7.85 -25.36 -0.98
C ILE A 10 -8.02 -24.78 0.42
N TYR A 11 -6.97 -24.76 1.23
CA TYR A 11 -6.97 -24.15 2.55
C TYR A 11 -7.46 -22.69 2.53
N CYS A 12 -6.94 -21.86 1.63
CA CYS A 12 -7.41 -20.49 1.47
C CYS A 12 -8.89 -20.43 1.08
N ASN A 13 -9.36 -21.28 0.18
CA ASN A 13 -10.75 -21.26 -0.28
C ASN A 13 -11.73 -21.70 0.83
N VAL A 14 -11.34 -22.64 1.68
CA VAL A 14 -12.18 -23.11 2.79
C VAL A 14 -12.25 -22.08 3.92
N LEU A 15 -11.13 -21.43 4.26
CA LEU A 15 -11.06 -20.53 5.42
C LEU A 15 -11.34 -19.07 5.09
N ALA A 16 -11.11 -18.64 3.86
CA ALA A 16 -11.28 -17.23 3.49
C ALA A 16 -12.70 -16.67 3.68
N PRO A 17 -13.80 -17.46 3.54
CA PRO A 17 -15.14 -16.96 3.86
C PRO A 17 -15.30 -16.48 5.30
N PHE A 18 -14.48 -17.00 6.21
CA PHE A 18 -14.47 -16.61 7.62
C PHE A 18 -13.57 -15.40 7.92
N HIS A 19 -12.82 -14.90 6.96
CA HIS A 19 -11.97 -13.72 7.09
C HIS A 19 -12.65 -12.48 6.50
N ILE A 20 -12.42 -11.33 7.12
CA ILE A 20 -12.96 -10.04 6.66
C ILE A 20 -12.01 -9.38 5.64
N LEU A 21 -12.53 -8.43 4.88
CA LEU A 21 -11.74 -7.48 4.11
C LEU A 21 -11.34 -6.28 4.99
N PRO A 22 -10.29 -5.55 4.65
CA PRO A 22 -9.86 -4.37 5.40
C PRO A 22 -10.89 -3.23 5.32
N ASP A 23 -11.02 -2.50 6.43
CA ASP A 23 -11.84 -1.30 6.54
C ASP A 23 -11.11 -0.08 5.93
N PHE A 24 -9.75 -0.09 5.94
CA PHE A 24 -8.93 0.96 5.37
C PHE A 24 -7.65 0.43 4.71
N LEU A 25 -7.09 1.21 3.79
CA LEU A 25 -5.79 0.99 3.17
C LEU A 25 -4.91 2.23 3.35
N ILE A 26 -3.65 2.03 3.76
CA ILE A 26 -2.64 3.08 3.69
C ILE A 26 -1.95 2.96 2.34
N ILE A 27 -2.19 3.93 1.48
CA ILE A 27 -1.62 4.05 0.14
C ILE A 27 -0.69 5.25 0.12
N SER A 28 0.49 5.10 -0.43
CA SER A 28 1.47 6.19 -0.50
C SER A 28 2.58 5.84 -1.46
N SER A 29 3.41 6.78 -1.82
CA SER A 29 4.70 6.43 -2.43
C SER A 29 5.72 5.99 -1.36
N GLY A 30 6.75 5.26 -1.79
CA GLY A 30 7.81 4.82 -0.89
C GLY A 30 8.49 5.97 -0.15
N ALA A 31 8.95 5.72 1.08
CA ALA A 31 9.64 6.66 1.96
C ALA A 31 8.75 7.78 2.59
N CYS A 32 7.43 7.60 2.61
CA CYS A 32 6.49 8.52 3.28
C CYS A 32 6.14 8.09 4.72
N GLY A 33 6.72 7.02 5.28
CA GLY A 33 6.49 6.63 6.67
C GLY A 33 5.35 5.65 6.91
N THR A 34 4.81 5.02 5.88
CA THR A 34 3.71 4.03 5.99
C THR A 34 4.04 2.87 6.93
N THR A 35 5.28 2.36 6.88
CA THR A 35 5.74 1.29 7.78
C THR A 35 5.76 1.75 9.24
N SER A 36 6.24 2.97 9.49
CA SER A 36 6.24 3.56 10.82
C SER A 36 4.81 3.73 11.35
N MET A 37 3.90 4.24 10.54
CA MET A 37 2.49 4.37 10.89
C MET A 37 1.89 3.01 11.27
N LEU A 38 2.09 1.99 10.42
CA LEU A 38 1.54 0.66 10.66
C LEU A 38 2.13 0.00 11.90
N GLU A 39 3.46 -0.03 12.03
CA GLU A 39 4.16 -0.80 13.08
C GLU A 39 4.10 -0.14 14.45
N LEU A 40 4.32 1.17 14.51
CA LEU A 40 4.45 1.85 15.80
C LEU A 40 3.10 2.32 16.37
N TYR A 41 2.15 2.70 15.49
CA TYR A 41 0.89 3.29 15.93
C TYR A 41 -0.31 2.35 15.74
N LEU A 42 -0.54 1.86 14.53
CA LEU A 42 -1.73 1.06 14.29
C LEU A 42 -1.67 -0.30 14.99
N ARG A 43 -0.50 -0.93 15.09
CA ARG A 43 -0.34 -2.19 15.85
C ARG A 43 -0.42 -2.02 17.35
N SER A 44 -0.08 -0.85 17.87
CA SER A 44 -0.19 -0.55 19.31
C SER A 44 -1.62 -0.19 19.73
N ASN A 45 -2.45 0.24 18.80
CA ASN A 45 -3.84 0.59 19.08
C ASN A 45 -4.71 -0.65 19.29
N LYS A 46 -5.35 -0.72 20.46
CA LYS A 46 -6.18 -1.88 20.85
C LYS A 46 -7.44 -2.04 20.01
N GLU A 47 -7.88 -1.02 19.28
CA GLU A 47 -9.05 -1.06 18.39
C GLU A 47 -8.70 -1.47 16.96
N ILE A 48 -7.42 -1.52 16.62
CA ILE A 48 -6.96 -1.84 15.27
C ILE A 48 -6.29 -3.23 15.25
N LEU A 49 -6.74 -4.06 14.33
CA LEU A 49 -6.11 -5.34 14.01
C LEU A 49 -5.60 -5.29 12.56
N PRO A 50 -4.39 -4.77 12.33
CA PRO A 50 -3.86 -4.64 10.98
C PRO A 50 -3.54 -6.01 10.37
N SER A 51 -3.24 -6.03 9.09
CA SER A 51 -2.79 -7.22 8.37
C SER A 51 -1.63 -7.93 9.08
N LYS A 52 -1.56 -9.24 8.93
CA LYS A 52 -0.49 -10.10 9.51
C LYS A 52 0.89 -9.78 8.94
N VAL A 53 0.94 -9.21 7.75
CA VAL A 53 2.18 -8.87 7.04
C VAL A 53 2.10 -7.44 6.51
N ASN A 54 3.25 -6.82 6.36
CA ASN A 54 3.38 -5.53 5.71
C ASN A 54 3.50 -5.71 4.20
N GLU A 55 3.04 -4.71 3.44
CA GLU A 55 3.15 -4.67 1.99
C GLU A 55 2.65 -5.98 1.34
N ILE A 56 1.35 -6.28 1.48
CA ILE A 56 0.74 -7.47 0.88
C ILE A 56 0.88 -7.43 -0.65
N THR A 57 0.88 -6.24 -1.25
CA THR A 57 1.06 -5.99 -2.70
C THR A 57 0.03 -6.74 -3.55
N TYR A 58 -1.21 -6.87 -3.04
CA TYR A 58 -2.24 -7.62 -3.76
C TYR A 58 -2.75 -6.88 -4.99
N PHE A 59 -3.05 -5.58 -4.88
CA PHE A 59 -3.68 -4.84 -5.96
C PHE A 59 -2.71 -4.33 -7.04
N ASP A 60 -1.41 -4.45 -6.80
CA ASP A 60 -0.36 -4.13 -7.78
C ASP A 60 0.33 -5.40 -8.33
N GLN A 61 1.09 -6.11 -7.51
CA GLN A 61 1.98 -7.18 -7.97
C GLN A 61 1.37 -8.59 -7.93
N LYS A 62 0.35 -8.81 -7.07
CA LYS A 62 -0.21 -10.16 -6.80
C LYS A 62 -1.70 -10.26 -7.12
N HIS A 63 -2.22 -9.37 -7.94
CA HIS A 63 -3.64 -9.32 -8.32
C HIS A 63 -4.12 -10.57 -9.09
N ASN A 64 -3.20 -11.38 -9.62
CA ASN A 64 -3.48 -12.69 -10.22
C ASN A 64 -3.81 -13.78 -9.17
N LYS A 65 -3.60 -13.51 -7.87
CA LYS A 65 -4.05 -14.40 -6.81
C LYS A 65 -5.56 -14.23 -6.59
N PRO A 66 -6.27 -15.28 -6.15
CA PRO A 66 -7.69 -15.14 -5.81
C PRO A 66 -7.87 -14.19 -4.60
N VAL A 67 -9.00 -13.49 -4.53
CA VAL A 67 -9.33 -12.60 -3.39
C VAL A 67 -9.31 -13.34 -2.05
N ASN A 68 -9.61 -14.63 -2.06
CA ASN A 68 -9.54 -15.49 -0.89
C ASN A 68 -8.11 -15.56 -0.31
N TRP A 69 -7.09 -15.54 -1.15
CA TRP A 69 -5.70 -15.44 -0.70
C TRP A 69 -5.44 -14.12 0.04
N TYR A 70 -5.98 -13.01 -0.48
CA TYR A 70 -5.85 -11.69 0.15
C TYR A 70 -6.54 -11.61 1.51
N LYS A 71 -7.78 -12.15 1.63
CA LYS A 71 -8.53 -12.16 2.88
C LYS A 71 -7.81 -12.87 4.03
N MET A 72 -6.99 -13.87 3.76
CA MET A 72 -6.26 -14.64 4.77
C MET A 72 -5.26 -13.82 5.61
N PHE A 73 -4.92 -12.62 5.16
CA PHE A 73 -4.04 -11.72 5.92
C PHE A 73 -4.76 -10.91 7.01
N PHE A 74 -6.08 -10.95 7.04
CA PHE A 74 -6.90 -10.16 7.97
C PHE A 74 -7.58 -11.03 9.04
N PRO A 75 -8.16 -10.43 10.09
CA PRO A 75 -8.87 -11.15 11.14
C PRO A 75 -10.07 -11.93 10.62
N THR A 76 -10.55 -12.88 11.44
CA THR A 76 -11.79 -13.59 11.15
C THR A 76 -13.02 -12.79 11.58
N ILE A 77 -14.17 -13.11 10.97
CA ILE A 77 -15.49 -12.59 11.38
C ILE A 77 -15.74 -12.86 12.86
N LEU A 78 -15.38 -14.08 13.32
CA LEU A 78 -15.53 -14.47 14.73
C LEU A 78 -14.71 -13.57 15.66
N THR A 79 -13.45 -13.29 15.29
CA THR A 79 -12.58 -12.37 16.05
C THR A 79 -13.23 -10.98 16.16
N LYS A 80 -13.76 -10.43 15.06
CA LYS A 80 -14.44 -9.12 15.05
C LYS A 80 -15.68 -9.15 15.95
N LYS A 81 -16.52 -10.20 15.87
CA LYS A 81 -17.72 -10.37 16.69
C LYS A 81 -17.43 -10.47 18.19
N ILE A 82 -16.46 -11.32 18.59
CA ILE A 82 -16.06 -11.47 20.01
C ILE A 82 -15.60 -10.12 20.57
N ARG A 83 -14.76 -9.38 19.83
CA ARG A 83 -14.29 -8.08 20.28
C ARG A 83 -15.44 -7.06 20.41
N GLN A 84 -16.41 -7.10 19.50
CA GLN A 84 -17.60 -6.25 19.54
C GLN A 84 -18.48 -6.56 20.79
N ILE A 85 -18.66 -7.84 21.12
CA ILE A 85 -19.38 -8.25 22.34
C ILE A 85 -18.67 -7.73 23.59
N LEU A 86 -17.31 -7.67 23.56
CA LEU A 86 -16.50 -7.11 24.65
C LEU A 86 -16.45 -5.57 24.65
N GLY A 87 -17.32 -4.89 23.89
CA GLY A 87 -17.40 -3.43 23.82
C GLY A 87 -16.22 -2.77 23.06
N LYS A 88 -15.41 -3.55 22.31
CA LYS A 88 -14.25 -3.03 21.59
C LYS A 88 -14.61 -2.80 20.12
N LYS A 89 -14.40 -1.58 19.63
CA LYS A 89 -14.35 -1.35 18.18
C LYS A 89 -13.22 -2.17 17.57
N THR A 90 -13.38 -2.58 16.32
CA THR A 90 -12.35 -3.33 15.61
C THR A 90 -12.31 -2.90 14.16
N LEU A 91 -11.25 -2.19 13.82
CA LEU A 91 -10.89 -1.83 12.46
C LEU A 91 -9.75 -2.71 11.99
N THR A 92 -9.71 -3.00 10.70
CA THR A 92 -8.58 -3.72 10.10
C THR A 92 -8.12 -3.01 8.83
N GLY A 93 -6.83 -3.06 8.55
CA GLY A 93 -6.25 -2.42 7.39
C GLY A 93 -4.87 -2.95 7.06
N GLU A 94 -4.37 -2.52 5.94
CA GLU A 94 -3.00 -2.78 5.50
C GLU A 94 -2.31 -1.50 5.03
N ALA A 95 -0.99 -1.59 4.89
CA ALA A 95 -0.16 -0.56 4.28
C ALA A 95 0.64 -1.16 3.13
N THR A 96 0.34 -0.72 1.92
CA THR A 96 1.11 -1.01 0.71
C THR A 96 1.38 0.29 -0.04
N GLY A 97 2.61 0.79 0.09
CA GLY A 97 2.99 2.07 -0.47
C GLY A 97 2.86 2.15 -1.99
N GLY A 98 3.13 1.06 -2.69
CA GLY A 98 3.10 1.02 -4.16
C GLY A 98 1.71 1.21 -4.80
N TYR A 99 0.62 1.06 -4.06
CA TYR A 99 -0.72 1.14 -4.66
C TYR A 99 -1.02 2.50 -5.27
N ILE A 100 -0.58 3.61 -4.65
CA ILE A 100 -0.87 4.95 -5.17
C ILE A 100 -0.31 5.16 -6.58
N LEU A 101 0.81 4.51 -6.87
CA LEU A 101 1.53 4.65 -8.14
C LEU A 101 0.93 3.77 -9.25
N ASN A 102 0.21 2.71 -8.89
CA ASN A 102 -0.33 1.77 -9.86
C ASN A 102 -1.69 2.24 -10.40
N PRO A 103 -1.81 2.57 -11.70
CA PRO A 103 -3.04 3.09 -12.27
C PRO A 103 -4.21 2.09 -12.25
N ASN A 104 -3.93 0.79 -12.17
CA ASN A 104 -4.95 -0.25 -12.10
C ASN A 104 -5.38 -0.58 -10.66
N ALA A 105 -4.59 -0.18 -9.65
CA ALA A 105 -4.91 -0.47 -8.25
C ALA A 105 -6.28 0.09 -7.82
N PRO A 106 -6.63 1.37 -8.09
CA PRO A 106 -7.93 1.91 -7.69
C PRO A 106 -9.11 1.18 -8.35
N ILE A 107 -8.97 0.75 -9.61
CA ILE A 107 -10.00 -0.01 -10.32
C ILE A 107 -10.25 -1.35 -9.62
N ARG A 108 -9.17 -2.08 -9.31
CA ARG A 108 -9.22 -3.39 -8.64
C ARG A 108 -9.77 -3.29 -7.22
N ILE A 109 -9.34 -2.28 -6.47
CA ILE A 109 -9.81 -2.03 -5.11
C ILE A 109 -11.30 -1.67 -5.12
N LYS A 110 -11.73 -0.76 -6.01
CA LYS A 110 -13.13 -0.35 -6.14
C LYS A 110 -14.06 -1.53 -6.39
N LYS A 111 -13.64 -2.49 -7.22
CA LYS A 111 -14.40 -3.70 -7.53
C LYS A 111 -14.65 -4.58 -6.31
N ILE A 112 -13.69 -4.66 -5.39
CA ILE A 112 -13.73 -5.58 -4.24
C ILE A 112 -14.20 -4.85 -2.97
N MET A 113 -13.78 -3.60 -2.79
CA MET A 113 -13.99 -2.81 -1.57
C MET A 113 -14.43 -1.37 -1.91
N PRO A 114 -15.64 -1.17 -2.46
CA PRO A 114 -16.10 0.15 -2.93
C PRO A 114 -16.22 1.21 -1.82
N LYS A 115 -16.27 0.81 -0.56
CA LYS A 115 -16.43 1.69 0.61
C LYS A 115 -15.18 1.79 1.49
N VAL A 116 -14.06 1.22 1.07
CA VAL A 116 -12.80 1.23 1.83
C VAL A 116 -12.33 2.67 2.05
N LYS A 117 -11.80 2.95 3.24
CA LYS A 117 -11.15 4.24 3.53
C LYS A 117 -9.71 4.21 3.08
N LEU A 118 -9.22 5.33 2.56
CA LEU A 118 -7.89 5.47 1.97
C LEU A 118 -7.09 6.49 2.78
N ILE A 119 -6.02 6.05 3.39
CA ILE A 119 -5.09 6.93 4.11
C ILE A 119 -3.90 7.19 3.18
N VAL A 120 -3.67 8.45 2.85
CA VAL A 120 -2.60 8.88 1.95
C VAL A 120 -1.57 9.69 2.72
N MET A 121 -0.37 9.15 2.87
CA MET A 121 0.74 9.88 3.49
C MET A 121 1.52 10.63 2.41
N ILE A 122 1.62 11.95 2.56
CA ILE A 122 2.31 12.85 1.65
C ILE A 122 3.52 13.45 2.38
N ARG A 123 4.67 13.41 1.74
CA ARG A 123 5.93 13.97 2.26
C ARG A 123 6.45 15.04 1.31
N ASN A 124 7.26 15.98 1.81
CA ASN A 124 8.00 16.89 0.94
C ASN A 124 8.69 16.08 -0.17
N PRO A 125 8.49 16.39 -1.46
CA PRO A 125 9.00 15.62 -2.59
C PRO A 125 10.52 15.40 -2.56
N VAL A 126 11.30 16.44 -2.20
CA VAL A 126 12.76 16.36 -2.11
C VAL A 126 13.17 15.41 -0.97
N ASP A 127 12.59 15.59 0.23
CA ASP A 127 12.87 14.73 1.38
C ASP A 127 12.51 13.26 1.11
N ARG A 128 11.39 13.06 0.39
CA ARG A 128 10.96 11.72 -0.01
C ARG A 128 11.98 11.07 -0.95
N THR A 129 12.37 11.80 -2.00
CA THR A 129 13.32 11.33 -3.02
C THR A 129 14.67 10.98 -2.39
N LEU A 130 15.23 11.88 -1.59
CA LEU A 130 16.49 11.63 -0.87
C LEU A 130 16.39 10.45 0.09
N SER A 131 15.29 10.34 0.82
CA SER A 131 15.07 9.23 1.76
C SER A 131 14.93 7.90 1.03
N HIS A 132 14.24 7.89 -0.12
CA HIS A 132 14.11 6.69 -0.97
C HIS A 132 15.47 6.25 -1.50
N TYR A 133 16.26 7.18 -2.05
CA TYR A 133 17.60 6.90 -2.54
C TYR A 133 18.51 6.35 -1.44
N LYS A 134 18.61 7.03 -0.28
CA LYS A 134 19.39 6.55 0.87
C LYS A 134 18.99 5.15 1.32
N ARG A 135 17.71 4.83 1.30
CA ARG A 135 17.22 3.48 1.60
C ARG A 135 17.69 2.46 0.55
N ARG A 136 17.67 2.81 -0.74
CA ARG A 136 18.15 1.93 -1.81
C ARG A 136 19.65 1.67 -1.71
N VAL A 137 20.45 2.69 -1.48
CA VAL A 137 21.89 2.56 -1.24
C VAL A 137 22.14 1.59 -0.07
N ARG A 138 21.45 1.79 1.05
CA ARG A 138 21.65 0.97 2.26
C ARG A 138 21.16 -0.47 2.11
N VAL A 139 19.97 -0.68 1.53
CA VAL A 139 19.28 -1.98 1.56
C VAL A 139 19.47 -2.75 0.25
N ARG A 140 19.42 -2.06 -0.88
CA ARG A 140 19.48 -2.64 -2.23
C ARG A 140 20.84 -2.52 -2.88
N LYS A 141 21.81 -1.89 -2.18
CA LYS A 141 23.19 -1.63 -2.67
C LYS A 141 23.20 -0.89 -4.00
N GLU A 142 22.31 0.14 -4.14
CA GLU A 142 22.33 1.02 -5.30
C GLU A 142 23.71 1.64 -5.45
N LYS A 143 24.25 1.63 -6.67
CA LYS A 143 25.61 2.11 -6.98
C LYS A 143 25.59 3.35 -7.87
N GLN A 144 24.49 3.61 -8.57
CA GLN A 144 24.37 4.77 -9.44
C GLN A 144 24.14 6.03 -8.60
N LEU A 145 24.63 7.15 -9.07
CA LEU A 145 24.39 8.45 -8.45
C LEU A 145 22.90 8.84 -8.60
N LEU A 146 22.40 9.63 -7.68
CA LEU A 146 21.00 10.07 -7.72
C LEU A 146 20.74 10.92 -8.96
N GLU A 147 21.69 11.73 -9.34
CA GLU A 147 21.64 12.61 -10.52
C GLU A 147 21.44 11.77 -11.79
N ASP A 148 22.24 10.75 -12.00
CA ASP A 148 22.15 9.85 -13.17
C ASP A 148 20.78 9.15 -13.23
N LEU A 149 20.26 8.72 -12.07
CA LEU A 149 18.95 8.06 -11.95
C LEU A 149 17.81 9.02 -12.27
N ILE A 150 17.94 10.29 -11.89
CA ILE A 150 16.95 11.32 -12.19
C ILE A 150 16.98 11.68 -13.67
N GLU A 151 18.16 11.86 -14.27
CA GLU A 151 18.32 12.13 -15.71
C GLU A 151 17.71 11.00 -16.53
N HIS A 152 18.04 9.75 -16.20
CA HIS A 152 17.46 8.58 -16.86
C HIS A 152 15.92 8.56 -16.75
N GLU A 153 15.36 8.86 -15.57
CA GLU A 153 13.89 8.92 -15.38
C GLU A 153 13.25 10.01 -16.23
N LEU A 154 13.92 11.17 -16.38
CA LEU A 154 13.41 12.28 -17.20
C LEU A 154 13.41 11.95 -18.70
N GLU A 155 14.39 11.21 -19.16
CA GLU A 155 14.53 10.84 -20.58
C GLU A 155 13.62 9.68 -20.99
N HIS A 156 13.38 8.71 -20.10
CA HIS A 156 12.71 7.44 -20.46
C HIS A 156 11.35 7.25 -19.77
N PHE A 157 10.85 8.26 -19.04
CA PHE A 157 9.64 8.12 -18.23
C PHE A 157 8.43 7.64 -19.02
N ASP A 158 8.15 8.23 -20.18
CA ASP A 158 6.93 7.92 -20.93
C ASP A 158 6.96 6.50 -21.48
N GLU A 159 8.12 6.03 -21.96
CA GLU A 159 8.31 4.68 -22.48
C GLU A 159 8.19 3.63 -21.35
N GLU A 160 8.87 3.85 -20.22
CA GLU A 160 8.83 2.97 -19.08
C GLU A 160 7.45 2.94 -18.42
N PHE A 161 6.73 4.06 -18.42
CA PHE A 161 5.38 4.14 -17.87
C PHE A 161 4.36 3.39 -18.74
N GLU A 162 4.43 3.52 -20.06
CA GLU A 162 3.61 2.76 -21.01
C GLU A 162 3.89 1.25 -20.89
N GLU A 163 5.16 0.85 -20.80
CA GLU A 163 5.53 -0.54 -20.56
C GLU A 163 4.97 -1.04 -19.23
N TYR A 164 5.02 -0.23 -18.18
CA TYR A 164 4.47 -0.54 -16.87
C TYR A 164 2.96 -0.76 -16.88
N ILE A 165 2.21 0.07 -17.62
CA ILE A 165 0.76 -0.06 -17.76
C ILE A 165 0.38 -1.29 -18.57
N ASN A 166 1.06 -1.53 -19.67
CA ASN A 166 0.72 -2.55 -20.65
C ASN A 166 1.29 -3.93 -20.30
N ASN A 167 2.41 -3.99 -19.59
CA ASN A 167 3.09 -5.23 -19.27
C ASN A 167 3.08 -5.52 -17.76
N GLU A 168 2.04 -6.21 -17.32
CA GLU A 168 1.85 -6.58 -15.90
C GLU A 168 3.03 -7.38 -15.30
N LYS A 169 3.93 -7.92 -16.11
CA LYS A 169 5.12 -8.65 -15.64
C LYS A 169 6.30 -7.73 -15.32
N SER A 170 6.36 -6.54 -15.90
CA SER A 170 7.43 -5.56 -15.64
C SER A 170 7.17 -4.70 -14.37
N ILE A 171 6.00 -4.84 -13.77
CA ILE A 171 5.49 -4.13 -12.59
C ILE A 171 6.47 -4.13 -11.38
N SER A 172 7.40 -5.06 -11.31
CA SER A 172 8.27 -5.20 -10.14
C SER A 172 9.35 -4.10 -10.01
N ARG A 173 9.63 -3.37 -11.06
CA ARG A 173 10.74 -2.39 -11.07
C ARG A 173 10.28 -0.94 -10.98
N TYR A 174 9.22 -0.55 -11.72
CA TYR A 174 8.85 0.86 -11.89
C TYR A 174 8.59 1.62 -10.57
N PRO A 175 7.74 1.16 -9.63
CA PRO A 175 7.55 1.87 -8.36
C PRO A 175 8.79 1.88 -7.46
N LEU A 176 9.78 1.03 -7.77
CA LEU A 176 11.00 0.90 -6.98
C LEU A 176 12.12 1.83 -7.44
N ILE A 177 12.07 2.31 -8.69
CA ILE A 177 13.12 3.12 -9.31
C ILE A 177 12.66 4.54 -9.65
N SER A 178 11.36 4.82 -9.57
CA SER A 178 10.84 6.15 -9.85
C SER A 178 11.08 7.09 -8.66
N TYR A 179 11.94 8.07 -8.85
CA TYR A 179 12.27 9.10 -7.85
C TYR A 179 11.38 10.33 -7.98
N LEU A 180 11.28 10.90 -9.17
CA LEU A 180 10.49 12.11 -9.42
C LEU A 180 9.01 11.80 -9.54
N THR A 181 8.65 10.84 -10.36
CA THR A 181 7.25 10.49 -10.63
C THR A 181 6.53 10.04 -9.38
N SER A 182 7.19 9.26 -8.53
CA SER A 182 6.61 8.87 -7.23
C SER A 182 6.31 10.06 -6.32
N SER A 183 6.84 11.25 -6.60
CA SER A 183 6.62 12.48 -5.87
C SER A 183 5.59 13.41 -6.51
N LYS A 184 5.09 13.09 -7.70
CA LYS A 184 4.01 13.84 -8.39
C LYS A 184 2.64 13.47 -7.82
N TYR A 185 2.44 13.70 -6.51
CA TYR A 185 1.25 13.25 -5.77
C TYR A 185 -0.07 13.71 -6.38
N SER A 186 -0.15 14.95 -6.90
CA SER A 186 -1.37 15.49 -7.50
C SER A 186 -1.89 14.59 -8.62
N GLN A 187 -1.01 14.18 -9.55
CA GLN A 187 -1.38 13.34 -10.68
C GLN A 187 -1.93 11.97 -10.23
N HIS A 188 -1.28 11.35 -9.23
CA HIS A 188 -1.74 10.09 -8.67
C HIS A 188 -3.08 10.24 -7.95
N ILE A 189 -3.22 11.26 -7.11
CA ILE A 189 -4.46 11.52 -6.35
C ILE A 189 -5.61 11.85 -7.29
N GLU A 190 -5.41 12.69 -8.30
CA GLU A 190 -6.41 13.00 -9.33
C GLU A 190 -6.91 11.73 -10.04
N HIS A 191 -6.01 10.81 -10.36
CA HIS A 191 -6.39 9.53 -10.93
C HIS A 191 -7.26 8.72 -9.96
N TRP A 192 -6.89 8.63 -8.68
CA TRP A 192 -7.65 7.90 -7.66
C TRP A 192 -9.03 8.52 -7.37
N LEU A 193 -9.14 9.84 -7.43
CA LEU A 193 -10.41 10.57 -7.23
C LEU A 193 -11.45 10.27 -8.32
N LYS A 194 -11.03 9.75 -9.48
CA LYS A 194 -11.98 9.25 -10.50
C LYS A 194 -12.75 8.00 -10.04
N PHE A 195 -12.21 7.28 -9.07
CA PHE A 195 -12.79 6.02 -8.58
C PHE A 195 -13.38 6.12 -7.18
N PHE A 196 -12.82 6.95 -6.32
CA PHE A 196 -13.23 7.08 -4.93
C PHE A 196 -13.57 8.54 -4.60
N PRO A 197 -14.72 8.80 -3.94
CA PRO A 197 -15.07 10.16 -3.52
C PRO A 197 -14.11 10.66 -2.43
N LYS A 198 -13.92 11.98 -2.37
CA LYS A 198 -12.98 12.65 -1.47
C LYS A 198 -13.17 12.26 0.02
N GLU A 199 -14.40 11.99 0.42
CA GLU A 199 -14.79 11.62 1.78
C GLU A 199 -14.26 10.25 2.22
N GLN A 200 -13.73 9.45 1.28
CA GLN A 200 -13.04 8.20 1.59
C GLN A 200 -11.53 8.39 1.84
N PHE A 201 -10.99 9.58 1.58
CA PHE A 201 -9.58 9.87 1.77
C PHE A 201 -9.31 10.59 3.08
N LEU A 202 -8.23 10.17 3.75
CA LEU A 202 -7.56 10.90 4.82
C LEU A 202 -6.14 11.19 4.36
N PHE A 203 -5.81 12.48 4.26
CA PHE A 203 -4.46 12.91 3.90
C PHE A 203 -3.66 13.24 5.16
N ILE A 204 -2.46 12.68 5.26
CA ILE A 204 -1.54 12.89 6.38
C ILE A 204 -0.25 13.50 5.85
N ASN A 205 0.15 14.62 6.43
CA ASN A 205 1.45 15.24 6.18
C ASN A 205 2.54 14.44 6.93
N ALA A 206 3.35 13.70 6.19
CA ALA A 206 4.39 12.85 6.78
C ALA A 206 5.47 13.67 7.50
N ASN A 207 5.75 14.90 7.09
CA ASN A 207 6.72 15.77 7.77
C ASN A 207 6.21 16.18 9.15
N GLU A 208 4.93 16.53 9.28
CA GLU A 208 4.30 16.82 10.56
C GLU A 208 4.14 15.56 11.42
N TYR A 209 3.74 14.45 10.81
CA TYR A 209 3.69 13.15 11.48
C TYR A 209 5.05 12.77 12.09
N PHE A 210 6.17 12.99 11.40
CA PHE A 210 7.50 12.68 11.95
C PHE A 210 7.91 13.60 13.07
N LYS A 211 7.44 14.87 13.11
CA LYS A 211 7.72 15.82 14.20
C LYS A 211 6.89 15.49 15.44
N ASN A 212 5.64 15.17 15.28
CA ASN A 212 4.70 14.86 16.36
C ASN A 212 3.72 13.76 15.96
N PRO A 213 4.15 12.51 16.01
CA PRO A 213 3.35 11.39 15.56
C PRO A 213 2.01 11.24 16.29
N LEU A 214 1.95 11.58 17.59
CA LEU A 214 0.72 11.43 18.39
C LEU A 214 -0.35 12.45 18.00
N LYS A 215 0.03 13.65 17.56
CA LYS A 215 -0.92 14.69 17.12
C LYS A 215 -1.67 14.28 15.85
N GLU A 216 -0.97 13.68 14.91
CA GLU A 216 -1.55 13.24 13.63
C GLU A 216 -2.35 11.93 13.75
N TYR A 217 -2.20 11.25 14.88
CA TYR A 217 -2.88 9.97 15.15
C TYR A 217 -4.22 10.16 15.90
N ASN A 218 -4.34 11.19 16.75
CA ASN A 218 -5.55 11.51 17.50
C ASN A 218 -6.51 12.39 16.68
#